data_ba2aa740da9d9a345c101281ff215696
#
_entry.id   ba2aa740da9d9a345c101281ff215696
#
_cell.length_a   1.000
_cell.length_b   1.000
_cell.length_c   1.000
_cell.angle_alpha   90.00
_cell.angle_beta   90.00
_cell.angle_gamma   90.00
#
_symmetry.space_group_name_H-M   'P 1'
#
loop_
_entity.id
_entity.type
_entity.pdbx_description
1 polymer ?
#
loop_
_entity_poly.entity_id
_entity_poly.type
_entity_poly.pdbx_seq_one_letter_code
_entity_poly.pdbx_strand_id
1 'polypeptide(L)'
;MHPIEQRIIDITYQEKLSHLSSCLSAWPIIHEIYNKKQDDEVFILSNGHAGLALYCELEARYGIDPVMLLHKHGIHPGKDLENGLYCSTGSLGSGLPIAVGHALATPNKKVYCMI
;
A
#
# COMPACT_ATOMS: atom_id res chain seq x y z
N MET A 1 17.94 -9.80 -5.29
CA MET A 1 16.97 -8.84 -4.71
C MET A 1 16.16 -8.22 -5.82
N HIS A 2 14.84 -8.17 -5.63
CA HIS A 2 13.95 -7.56 -6.61
C HIS A 2 14.15 -6.03 -6.65
N PRO A 3 14.04 -5.37 -7.82
CA PRO A 3 14.20 -3.91 -7.92
C PRO A 3 13.29 -3.11 -7.00
N ILE A 4 12.07 -3.57 -6.74
CA ILE A 4 11.15 -2.90 -5.82
C ILE A 4 11.67 -2.97 -4.38
N GLU A 5 12.22 -4.12 -3.96
CA GLU A 5 12.83 -4.25 -2.64
C GLU A 5 14.03 -3.30 -2.49
N GLN A 6 14.86 -3.20 -3.52
CA GLN A 6 15.97 -2.27 -3.51
C GLN A 6 15.47 -0.81 -3.41
N ARG A 7 14.40 -0.49 -4.12
CA ARG A 7 13.80 0.85 -4.06
C ARG A 7 13.30 1.18 -2.64
N ILE A 8 12.67 0.21 -1.97
CA ILE A 8 12.23 0.37 -0.58
C ILE A 8 13.41 0.68 0.33
N ILE A 9 14.50 -0.06 0.19
CA ILE A 9 15.71 0.13 1.00
C ILE A 9 16.31 1.51 0.74
N ASP A 10 16.44 1.90 -0.53
CA ASP A 10 17.05 3.17 -0.91
C ASP A 10 16.27 4.36 -0.36
N ILE A 11 14.96 4.35 -0.49
CA ILE A 11 14.10 5.43 0.03
C ILE A 11 14.15 5.44 1.56
N THR A 12 14.08 4.28 2.20
CA THR A 12 14.18 4.17 3.67
C THR A 12 15.45 4.81 4.18
N TYR A 13 16.58 4.55 3.51
CA TYR A 13 17.87 5.11 3.88
C TYR A 13 17.91 6.63 3.62
N GLN A 14 17.51 7.07 2.44
CA GLN A 14 17.55 8.48 2.05
C GLN A 14 16.65 9.36 2.92
N GLU A 15 15.46 8.88 3.24
CA GLU A 15 14.46 9.63 4.00
C GLU A 15 14.52 9.34 5.51
N LYS A 16 15.44 8.47 5.94
CA LYS A 16 15.65 8.10 7.35
C LYS A 16 14.38 7.59 8.01
N LEU A 17 13.72 6.63 7.35
CA LEU A 17 12.44 6.09 7.79
C LEU A 17 12.60 4.93 8.76
N SER A 18 11.56 4.68 9.54
CA SER A 18 11.39 3.47 10.34
C SER A 18 10.58 2.42 9.58
N HIS A 19 10.38 1.25 10.19
CA HIS A 19 9.55 0.16 9.67
C HIS A 19 10.06 -0.52 8.39
N LEU A 20 11.39 -0.49 8.14
CA LEU A 20 11.95 -1.16 6.97
C LEU A 20 11.62 -2.65 6.94
N SER A 21 11.75 -3.34 8.08
CA SER A 21 11.48 -4.78 8.14
C SER A 21 10.01 -5.08 7.83
N SER A 22 9.09 -4.26 8.31
CA SER A 22 7.66 -4.38 8.00
C SER A 22 7.39 -4.21 6.52
N CYS A 23 8.04 -3.24 5.88
CA CYS A 23 7.91 -3.01 4.44
C CYS A 23 8.44 -4.18 3.63
N LEU A 24 9.61 -4.71 3.97
CA LEU A 24 10.21 -5.84 3.26
C LEU A 24 9.40 -7.13 3.47
N SER A 25 8.79 -7.31 4.63
CA SER A 25 7.92 -8.46 4.90
C SER A 25 6.57 -8.35 4.19
N ALA A 26 6.02 -7.15 4.09
CA ALA A 26 4.72 -6.90 3.47
C ALA A 26 4.79 -6.92 1.94
N TRP A 27 5.88 -6.43 1.36
CA TRP A 27 5.95 -6.23 -0.08
C TRP A 27 5.68 -7.49 -0.92
N PRO A 28 6.23 -8.69 -0.61
CA PRO A 28 5.93 -9.88 -1.41
C PRO A 28 4.43 -10.19 -1.48
N ILE A 29 3.71 -9.97 -0.39
CA ILE A 29 2.26 -10.18 -0.33
C ILE A 29 1.54 -9.12 -1.16
N ILE A 30 1.91 -7.86 -1.01
CA ILE A 30 1.35 -6.76 -1.81
C ILE A 30 1.59 -7.00 -3.31
N HIS A 31 2.80 -7.39 -3.67
CA HIS A 31 3.16 -7.67 -5.06
C HIS A 31 2.30 -8.79 -5.64
N GLU A 32 2.11 -9.87 -4.90
CA GLU A 32 1.28 -11.00 -5.34
C GLU A 32 -0.18 -10.58 -5.52
N ILE A 33 -0.72 -9.78 -4.61
CA ILE A 33 -2.09 -9.27 -4.73
C ILE A 33 -2.22 -8.42 -6.00
N TYR A 34 -1.29 -7.51 -6.24
CA TYR A 34 -1.33 -6.66 -7.43
C TYR A 34 -1.15 -7.45 -8.72
N ASN A 35 -0.45 -8.60 -8.69
CA ASN A 35 -0.36 -9.48 -9.84
C ASN A 35 -1.70 -10.17 -10.16
N LYS A 36 -2.56 -10.37 -9.16
CA LYS A 36 -3.82 -11.12 -9.31
C LYS A 36 -5.04 -10.22 -9.47
N LYS A 37 -5.05 -9.05 -8.81
CA LYS A 37 -6.25 -8.20 -8.80
C LYS A 37 -6.49 -7.55 -10.15
N GLN A 38 -7.74 -7.29 -10.47
CA GLN A 38 -8.14 -6.47 -11.59
C GLN A 38 -7.98 -4.99 -11.26
N ASP A 39 -7.87 -4.13 -12.29
CA ASP A 39 -7.64 -2.70 -12.08
C ASP A 39 -8.78 -2.01 -11.32
N ASP A 40 -10.01 -2.51 -11.45
CA ASP A 40 -11.18 -1.97 -10.76
C ASP A 40 -11.44 -2.61 -9.40
N GLU A 41 -10.61 -3.55 -8.98
CA GLU A 41 -10.67 -4.15 -7.65
C GLU A 41 -9.81 -3.37 -6.68
N VAL A 42 -10.24 -3.30 -5.42
CA VAL A 42 -9.65 -2.45 -4.39
C VAL A 42 -8.69 -3.24 -3.52
N PHE A 43 -7.53 -2.65 -3.23
CA PHE A 43 -6.61 -3.13 -2.21
C PHE A 43 -6.56 -2.13 -1.05
N ILE A 44 -6.71 -2.63 0.16
CA ILE A 44 -6.61 -1.84 1.40
C ILE A 44 -5.49 -2.40 2.26
N LEU A 45 -4.52 -1.53 2.59
CA LEU A 45 -3.42 -1.86 3.49
C LEU A 45 -3.79 -1.43 4.90
N SER A 46 -4.27 -2.37 5.74
CA SER A 46 -4.66 -2.06 7.11
C SER A 46 -3.45 -1.80 8.01
N ASN A 47 -2.34 -2.51 7.77
CA ASN A 47 -1.08 -2.26 8.48
C ASN A 47 -0.32 -1.09 7.85
N GLY A 48 -0.83 0.11 8.06
CA GLY A 48 -0.38 1.34 7.39
C GLY A 48 1.10 1.68 7.58
N HIS A 49 1.76 1.16 8.63
CA HIS A 49 3.20 1.35 8.83
C HIS A 49 4.06 0.72 7.73
N ALA A 50 3.49 -0.18 6.92
CA ALA A 50 4.15 -0.73 5.72
C ALA A 50 3.83 0.07 4.45
N GLY A 51 3.37 1.31 4.58
CA GLY A 51 2.91 2.14 3.46
C GLY A 51 3.93 2.33 2.35
N LEU A 52 5.22 2.45 2.68
CA LEU A 52 6.26 2.61 1.67
C LEU A 52 6.31 1.42 0.70
N ALA A 53 6.06 0.20 1.18
CA ALA A 53 5.99 -0.97 0.31
C ALA A 53 4.88 -0.83 -0.74
N LEU A 54 3.72 -0.31 -0.33
CA LEU A 54 2.62 -0.02 -1.25
C LEU A 54 3.00 1.09 -2.24
N TYR A 55 3.61 2.17 -1.76
CA TYR A 55 4.04 3.28 -2.63
C TYR A 55 5.00 2.81 -3.72
N CYS A 56 5.95 1.94 -3.37
CA CYS A 56 6.92 1.41 -4.34
C CYS A 56 6.26 0.45 -5.33
N GLU A 57 5.26 -0.31 -4.91
CA GLU A 57 4.48 -1.16 -5.82
C GLU A 57 3.69 -0.28 -6.81
N LEU A 58 3.09 0.81 -6.35
CA LEU A 58 2.36 1.74 -7.21
C LEU A 58 3.28 2.43 -8.22
N GLU A 59 4.51 2.73 -7.85
CA GLU A 59 5.51 3.25 -8.80
C GLU A 59 5.76 2.25 -9.92
N ALA A 60 6.03 1.00 -9.57
CA ALA A 60 6.37 -0.03 -10.54
C ALA A 60 5.21 -0.31 -11.51
N ARG A 61 3.97 -0.19 -11.05
CA ARG A 61 2.79 -0.53 -11.86
C ARG A 61 2.18 0.65 -12.61
N TYR A 62 2.20 1.83 -12.00
CA TYR A 62 1.47 2.98 -12.52
C TYR A 62 2.33 4.23 -12.67
N GLY A 63 3.62 4.16 -12.33
CA GLY A 63 4.53 5.30 -12.46
C GLY A 63 4.30 6.39 -11.42
N ILE A 64 3.62 6.10 -10.32
CA ILE A 64 3.36 7.07 -9.26
C ILE A 64 4.62 7.21 -8.39
N ASP A 65 5.09 8.45 -8.17
CA ASP A 65 6.32 8.68 -7.41
C ASP A 65 6.13 8.38 -5.92
N PRO A 66 6.84 7.38 -5.37
CA PRO A 66 6.71 7.01 -3.96
C PRO A 66 7.22 8.10 -3.00
N VAL A 67 8.19 8.90 -3.41
CA VAL A 67 8.71 10.00 -2.58
C VAL A 67 7.66 11.10 -2.48
N MET A 68 6.96 11.39 -3.56
CA MET A 68 5.83 12.33 -3.55
C MET A 68 4.73 11.85 -2.60
N LEU A 69 4.36 10.57 -2.66
CA LEU A 69 3.36 10.00 -1.76
C LEU A 69 3.81 10.06 -0.30
N LEU A 70 5.10 9.77 -0.06
CA LEU A 70 5.68 9.84 1.27
C LEU A 70 5.61 11.26 1.84
N HIS A 71 5.93 12.27 1.03
CA HIS A 71 5.89 13.67 1.48
C HIS A 71 4.46 14.18 1.64
N LYS A 72 3.52 13.67 0.84
CA LYS A 72 2.10 14.04 0.92
C LYS A 72 1.39 13.41 2.13
N HIS A 73 1.64 12.12 2.37
CA HIS A 73 0.88 11.32 3.36
C HIS A 73 1.70 10.91 4.57
N GLY A 74 3.02 10.90 4.46
CA GLY A 74 3.89 10.32 5.48
C GLY A 74 3.98 8.81 5.34
N ILE A 75 4.46 8.16 6.40
CA ILE A 75 4.65 6.69 6.46
C ILE A 75 3.31 5.97 6.31
N HIS A 76 2.26 6.50 6.92
CA HIS A 76 0.94 5.89 6.90
C HIS A 76 0.12 6.48 5.75
N PRO A 77 -0.36 5.65 4.80
CA PRO A 77 -1.13 6.16 3.67
C PRO A 77 -2.39 6.90 4.10
N GLY A 78 -2.64 8.02 3.44
CA GLY A 78 -3.92 8.71 3.50
C GLY A 78 -4.78 8.33 2.31
N LYS A 79 -6.11 8.45 2.45
CA LYS A 79 -7.02 8.19 1.33
C LYS A 79 -6.72 9.17 0.20
N ASP A 80 -6.46 8.63 -0.99
CA ASP A 80 -6.06 9.40 -2.16
C ASP A 80 -6.40 8.60 -3.42
N LEU A 81 -7.64 8.70 -3.86
CA LEU A 81 -8.17 7.85 -4.93
C LEU A 81 -7.44 8.06 -6.26
N GLU A 82 -6.98 9.27 -6.54
CA GLU A 82 -6.23 9.56 -7.77
C GLU A 82 -4.91 8.77 -7.83
N ASN A 83 -4.33 8.51 -6.69
CA ASN A 83 -3.07 7.76 -6.57
C ASN A 83 -3.26 6.30 -6.15
N GLY A 84 -4.50 5.80 -6.16
CA GLY A 84 -4.78 4.39 -5.86
C GLY A 84 -4.76 4.03 -4.38
N LEU A 85 -4.88 5.01 -3.50
CA LEU A 85 -4.96 4.78 -2.05
C LEU A 85 -6.41 4.91 -1.59
N TYR A 86 -7.00 3.78 -1.18
CA TYR A 86 -8.46 3.70 -0.92
C TYR A 86 -8.84 3.94 0.54
N CYS A 87 -7.86 4.02 1.43
CA CYS A 87 -8.13 4.08 2.87
C CYS A 87 -7.02 4.82 3.60
N SER A 88 -7.38 5.71 4.50
CA SER A 88 -6.42 6.27 5.45
C SER A 88 -6.20 5.26 6.56
N THR A 89 -4.94 4.96 6.85
CA THR A 89 -4.56 3.99 7.86
C THR A 89 -3.49 4.56 8.80
N GLY A 90 -3.15 3.82 9.83
CA GLY A 90 -2.25 4.25 10.90
C GLY A 90 -2.79 3.83 12.26
N SER A 91 -4.11 3.85 12.44
CA SER A 91 -4.76 3.23 13.57
C SER A 91 -4.88 1.73 13.31
N LEU A 92 -4.16 0.92 14.07
CA LEU A 92 -4.13 -0.52 13.86
C LEU A 92 -5.52 -1.13 13.91
N GLY A 93 -5.81 -1.97 12.92
CA GLY A 93 -7.10 -2.66 12.81
C GLY A 93 -8.19 -1.89 12.07
N SER A 94 -7.97 -0.62 11.71
CA SER A 94 -9.03 0.21 11.10
C SER A 94 -9.34 -0.17 9.65
N GLY A 95 -8.37 -0.71 8.92
CA GLY A 95 -8.54 -1.03 7.50
C GLY A 95 -9.48 -2.20 7.25
N LEU A 96 -9.49 -3.20 8.12
CA LEU A 96 -10.31 -4.39 7.91
C LEU A 96 -11.82 -4.09 7.89
N PRO A 97 -12.41 -3.39 8.88
CA PRO A 97 -13.83 -3.05 8.79
C PRO A 97 -14.17 -2.15 7.60
N ILE A 98 -13.26 -1.27 7.19
CA ILE A 98 -13.45 -0.46 5.99
C ILE A 98 -13.50 -1.36 4.76
N ALA A 99 -12.61 -2.35 4.66
CA ALA A 99 -12.60 -3.32 3.57
C ALA A 99 -13.90 -4.13 3.52
N VAL A 100 -14.41 -4.56 4.68
CA VAL A 100 -15.69 -5.28 4.78
C VAL A 100 -16.82 -4.42 4.25
N GLY A 101 -16.90 -3.16 4.67
CA GLY A 101 -17.93 -2.24 4.18
C GLY A 101 -17.85 -2.02 2.68
N HIS A 102 -16.64 -1.87 2.15
CA HIS A 102 -16.44 -1.73 0.71
C HIS A 102 -16.90 -2.97 -0.06
N ALA A 103 -16.55 -4.16 0.44
CA ALA A 103 -16.95 -5.43 -0.19
C ALA A 103 -18.47 -5.61 -0.19
N LEU A 104 -19.14 -5.22 0.88
CA LEU A 104 -20.60 -5.27 0.95
C LEU A 104 -21.26 -4.32 -0.06
N ALA A 105 -20.65 -3.16 -0.29
CA ALA A 105 -21.15 -2.16 -1.23
C ALA A 105 -20.88 -2.53 -2.70
N THR A 106 -19.90 -3.40 -2.96
CA THR A 106 -19.52 -3.82 -4.32
C THR A 106 -19.49 -5.35 -4.43
N PRO A 107 -20.66 -6.03 -4.35
CA PRO A 107 -20.70 -7.50 -4.19
C PRO A 107 -20.16 -8.28 -5.39
N ASN A 108 -20.04 -7.65 -6.57
CA ASN A 108 -19.54 -8.31 -7.77
C ASN A 108 -18.04 -8.14 -7.99
N LYS A 109 -17.32 -7.48 -7.06
CA LYS A 109 -15.90 -7.23 -7.16
C LYS A 109 -15.18 -7.68 -5.90
N LYS A 110 -13.95 -8.19 -6.08
CA LYS A 110 -13.13 -8.59 -4.95
C LYS A 110 -12.52 -7.36 -4.29
N VAL A 111 -12.41 -7.43 -2.96
CA VAL A 111 -11.67 -6.47 -2.16
C VAL A 111 -10.57 -7.24 -1.44
N TYR A 112 -9.35 -6.77 -1.58
CA TYR A 112 -8.19 -7.37 -0.93
C TYR A 112 -7.81 -6.49 0.26
N CYS A 113 -7.58 -7.11 1.40
CA CYS A 113 -7.16 -6.38 2.61
C CYS A 113 -5.97 -7.11 3.24
N MET A 114 -4.87 -6.39 3.42
CA MET A 114 -3.71 -6.89 4.15
C MET A 114 -3.75 -6.33 5.58
N ILE A 115 -3.67 -7.23 6.55
CA ILE A 115 -3.69 -6.87 7.97
C ILE A 115 -2.36 -7.19 8.66
#